data_6efbc5004fc89e3431c6ea36165cb410
#
_entry.id   6efbc5004fc89e3431c6ea36165cb410
#
_cell.length_a   1.000
_cell.length_b   1.000
_cell.length_c   1.000
_cell.angle_alpha   90.00
_cell.angle_beta   90.00
_cell.angle_gamma   90.00
#
_symmetry.space_group_name_H-M   'P 1'
#
loop_
_entity.id
_entity.type
_entity.pdbx_description
1 polymer ?
#
loop_
_entity_poly.entity_id
_entity_poly.type
_entity_poly.pdbx_seq_one_letter_code
_entity_poly.pdbx_strand_id
1 'polypeptide(L)'
;MRPLRQLYRYLSLFCLCLLLTVGCQSTNSNLPQRDSDRLMIGTTLKPRSIDPADSYELAGLFIIYNLGETLYTYAEGTTNLKPLLATELPQISPDGLTYTIPVRRGVIFHDGTVFNAEAMKFSLERFIKNGGEPSFLLRDTIDKITATKEDEITIKLTRPFAAFPALLAYPGACAVSPKFYQIGEGKFKPEEFIGTGHYRLKAVTSDSFSLEAFDRYWGEPAKNKGVNVQIYLSNPANLFNGFQTGAVDIAYQSLLPPQVRKLRTEAAQGKWQAIESSGAAINFMSVNLKSEPTDNILVRQAIASLVDRDLLNDRILQGQGIPLFSLIPTTFSESQPVFKERYGSHNIEQAKQLLKTAGYSQEKPAIVEVWHSSGSITSSSVAAVMKALAKRDLDNMIQFEPNSILGAAFFRNISRGLYTTALSNWYPDFLDADNYIYPFLDCAKGSPETGCEEGGSQSQGSFFYSQEMNQLIAQSRRESNPAKRKQIFGKIQEILADEVPYIPLWQTKEYAFARNGITGVIINPSQTFPFWTIAKKS
;
A
#
# COMPACT_ATOMS: atom_id res chain seq x y z
N MET A 1 67.46 -45.53 26.11
CA MET A 1 66.45 -44.44 26.33
C MET A 1 65.62 -44.00 25.11
N ARG A 2 65.69 -44.63 23.94
CA ARG A 2 64.91 -44.29 22.74
C ARG A 2 63.49 -44.96 22.62
N PRO A 3 63.25 -46.15 23.16
CA PRO A 3 61.93 -46.74 22.97
C PRO A 3 60.77 -46.16 23.82
N LEU A 4 61.08 -45.60 25.02
CA LEU A 4 60.04 -45.02 25.88
C LEU A 4 59.43 -43.70 25.31
N ARG A 5 60.19 -42.92 24.57
CA ARG A 5 59.72 -41.68 23.96
C ARG A 5 58.76 -41.89 22.79
N GLN A 6 58.88 -43.00 22.08
CA GLN A 6 57.96 -43.38 21.01
C GLN A 6 56.65 -43.91 21.58
N LEU A 7 56.67 -44.66 22.65
CA LEU A 7 55.45 -45.15 23.31
C LEU A 7 54.59 -43.99 23.85
N TYR A 8 55.20 -42.98 24.47
CA TYR A 8 54.46 -41.78 24.91
C TYR A 8 53.90 -40.96 23.76
N ARG A 9 54.53 -40.93 22.60
CA ARG A 9 53.98 -40.26 21.40
C ARG A 9 52.76 -40.98 20.82
N TYR A 10 52.77 -42.30 20.81
CA TYR A 10 51.61 -43.09 20.34
C TYR A 10 50.46 -43.07 21.36
N LEU A 11 50.76 -43.06 22.65
CA LEU A 11 49.78 -42.94 23.71
C LEU A 11 49.12 -41.56 23.71
N SER A 12 49.86 -40.48 23.49
CA SER A 12 49.34 -39.13 23.40
C SER A 12 48.51 -38.90 22.13
N LEU A 13 48.92 -39.51 20.97
CA LEU A 13 48.09 -39.48 19.75
C LEU A 13 46.78 -40.29 19.92
N PHE A 14 46.85 -41.45 20.60
CA PHE A 14 45.67 -42.26 20.86
C PHE A 14 44.68 -41.57 21.82
N CYS A 15 45.16 -40.91 22.86
CA CYS A 15 44.31 -40.09 23.72
C CYS A 15 43.76 -38.85 23.01
N LEU A 16 44.49 -38.23 22.06
CA LEU A 16 43.97 -37.11 21.26
C LEU A 16 42.88 -37.55 20.27
N CYS A 17 43.02 -38.73 19.69
CA CYS A 17 41.99 -39.32 18.83
C CYS A 17 40.74 -39.72 19.63
N LEU A 18 40.89 -40.23 20.85
CA LEU A 18 39.73 -40.56 21.73
C LEU A 18 38.99 -39.27 22.20
N LEU A 19 39.69 -38.18 22.41
CA LEU A 19 39.06 -36.88 22.74
C LEU A 19 38.30 -36.27 21.54
N LEU A 20 38.71 -36.57 20.29
CA LEU A 20 38.01 -36.13 19.09
C LEU A 20 36.75 -36.97 18.78
N THR A 21 36.62 -38.19 19.26
CA THR A 21 35.45 -39.05 19.07
C THR A 21 34.35 -38.83 20.11
N VAL A 22 34.63 -38.21 21.24
CA VAL A 22 33.61 -37.86 22.25
C VAL A 22 32.97 -36.48 21.96
N GLY A 23 33.52 -35.71 21.00
CA GLY A 23 33.00 -34.38 20.62
C GLY A 23 31.80 -34.40 19.64
N CYS A 24 31.40 -35.55 19.12
CA CYS A 24 30.20 -35.70 18.30
C CYS A 24 29.04 -36.37 19.04
N GLN A 25 28.76 -35.96 20.27
CA GLN A 25 27.37 -35.99 20.71
C GLN A 25 26.69 -34.86 19.93
N SER A 26 25.88 -35.27 18.92
CA SER A 26 24.85 -34.40 18.37
C SER A 26 24.12 -33.80 19.56
N THR A 27 24.42 -32.56 19.91
CA THR A 27 23.46 -31.72 20.55
C THR A 27 22.25 -31.79 19.64
N ASN A 28 21.26 -32.60 20.02
CA ASN A 28 19.91 -32.38 19.59
C ASN A 28 19.68 -30.90 19.90
N SER A 29 19.94 -30.03 18.95
CA SER A 29 19.35 -28.73 18.91
C SER A 29 17.87 -29.03 18.95
N ASN A 30 17.28 -28.93 20.13
CA ASN A 30 15.84 -28.71 20.29
C ASN A 30 15.57 -27.39 19.55
N LEU A 31 15.59 -27.43 18.22
CA LEU A 31 14.82 -26.48 17.45
C LEU A 31 13.41 -26.60 18.05
N PRO A 32 12.84 -25.52 18.57
CA PRO A 32 11.51 -25.58 19.14
C PRO A 32 10.64 -26.31 18.13
N GLN A 33 10.07 -27.46 18.59
CA GLN A 33 9.22 -28.31 17.76
C GLN A 33 8.20 -27.37 17.13
N ARG A 34 8.22 -27.25 15.81
CA ARG A 34 7.30 -26.35 15.10
C ARG A 34 5.90 -26.77 15.53
N ASP A 35 5.23 -25.90 16.26
CA ASP A 35 3.82 -26.08 16.58
C ASP A 35 3.08 -26.21 15.24
N SER A 36 2.63 -27.43 14.91
CA SER A 36 2.05 -27.76 13.61
C SER A 36 0.84 -26.90 13.27
N ASP A 37 0.20 -26.33 14.29
CA ASP A 37 -1.05 -25.59 14.17
C ASP A 37 -0.85 -24.07 14.06
N ARG A 38 0.41 -23.59 14.06
CA ARG A 38 0.75 -22.17 13.87
C ARG A 38 1.31 -21.92 12.48
N LEU A 39 0.89 -20.81 11.89
CA LEU A 39 1.38 -20.35 10.59
C LEU A 39 2.68 -19.56 10.76
N MET A 40 3.61 -19.75 9.82
CA MET A 40 4.83 -18.95 9.69
C MET A 40 4.71 -18.09 8.44
N ILE A 41 4.54 -16.78 8.60
CA ILE A 41 4.47 -15.82 7.48
C ILE A 41 5.77 -15.04 7.43
N GLY A 42 6.42 -14.99 6.27
CA GLY A 42 7.62 -14.20 6.05
C GLY A 42 7.32 -12.90 5.31
N THR A 43 7.91 -11.80 5.75
CA THR A 43 7.88 -10.49 5.09
C THR A 43 9.23 -9.78 5.26
N THR A 44 9.49 -8.73 4.48
CA THR A 44 10.67 -7.85 4.72
C THR A 44 10.27 -6.53 5.39
N LEU A 45 8.97 -6.31 5.59
CA LEU A 45 8.41 -5.09 6.15
C LEU A 45 8.44 -5.15 7.69
N LYS A 46 9.14 -4.20 8.30
CA LYS A 46 9.14 -4.01 9.76
C LYS A 46 8.33 -2.76 10.11
N PRO A 47 7.27 -2.88 10.93
CA PRO A 47 6.54 -1.71 11.39
C PRO A 47 7.40 -0.88 12.36
N ARG A 48 7.30 0.43 12.27
CA ARG A 48 7.79 1.38 13.26
C ARG A 48 6.89 1.35 14.50
N SER A 49 5.60 1.21 14.27
CA SER A 49 4.57 1.23 15.28
C SER A 49 3.40 0.34 14.86
N ILE A 50 2.79 -0.37 15.81
CA ILE A 50 1.49 -1.03 15.64
C ILE A 50 0.39 -0.32 16.45
N ASP A 51 0.66 0.88 16.97
CA ASP A 51 -0.40 1.71 17.55
C ASP A 51 -1.26 2.30 16.43
N PRO A 52 -2.58 2.05 16.41
CA PRO A 52 -3.45 2.52 15.31
C PRO A 52 -3.46 4.03 15.12
N ALA A 53 -3.26 4.80 16.22
CA ALA A 53 -3.24 6.27 16.15
C ALA A 53 -1.88 6.83 15.68
N ASP A 54 -0.87 5.99 15.45
CA ASP A 54 0.49 6.40 15.06
C ASP A 54 0.99 5.70 13.79
N SER A 55 0.51 4.49 13.52
CA SER A 55 0.94 3.70 12.36
C SER A 55 0.30 4.19 11.05
N TYR A 56 1.15 4.56 10.09
CA TYR A 56 0.73 5.01 8.75
C TYR A 56 1.48 4.29 7.63
N GLU A 57 2.21 3.25 7.95
CA GLU A 57 2.92 2.41 6.98
C GLU A 57 2.23 1.04 6.81
N LEU A 58 2.37 0.45 5.61
CA LEU A 58 1.82 -0.88 5.27
C LEU A 58 2.22 -1.96 6.28
N ALA A 59 3.46 -1.90 6.80
CA ALA A 59 3.97 -2.88 7.75
C ALA A 59 3.13 -2.92 9.05
N GLY A 60 2.79 -1.77 9.61
CA GLY A 60 1.97 -1.68 10.81
C GLY A 60 0.52 -2.05 10.53
N LEU A 61 -0.06 -1.53 9.44
CA LEU A 61 -1.44 -1.82 9.04
C LEU A 61 -1.68 -3.31 8.76
N PHE A 62 -0.68 -4.02 8.22
CA PHE A 62 -0.70 -5.46 8.01
C PHE A 62 -0.91 -6.25 9.33
N ILE A 63 -0.29 -5.82 10.43
CA ILE A 63 -0.46 -6.43 11.75
C ILE A 63 -1.76 -5.96 12.39
N ILE A 64 -2.03 -4.64 12.39
CA ILE A 64 -3.22 -4.03 13.00
C ILE A 64 -4.51 -4.66 12.46
N TYR A 65 -4.60 -4.91 11.16
CA TYR A 65 -5.76 -5.51 10.51
C TYR A 65 -6.18 -6.86 11.11
N ASN A 66 -5.24 -7.60 11.68
CA ASN A 66 -5.50 -8.90 12.30
C ASN A 66 -5.78 -8.83 13.82
N LEU A 67 -5.43 -7.70 14.45
CA LEU A 67 -5.58 -7.45 15.88
C LEU A 67 -6.78 -6.57 16.23
N GLY A 68 -7.20 -5.69 15.31
CA GLY A 68 -8.26 -4.71 15.52
C GLY A 68 -9.32 -4.78 14.43
N GLU A 69 -10.51 -4.29 14.76
CA GLU A 69 -11.62 -4.19 13.79
C GLU A 69 -12.14 -2.77 13.71
N THR A 70 -12.54 -2.41 12.51
CA THR A 70 -13.10 -1.11 12.15
C THR A 70 -14.63 -1.18 12.05
N LEU A 71 -15.31 -0.04 11.93
CA LEU A 71 -16.76 -0.02 11.71
C LEU A 71 -17.16 -0.74 10.42
N TYR A 72 -16.38 -0.54 9.36
CA TYR A 72 -16.58 -1.17 8.04
C TYR A 72 -15.30 -1.89 7.61
N THR A 73 -15.44 -2.83 6.69
CA THR A 73 -14.35 -3.51 6.02
C THR A 73 -14.74 -3.79 4.57
N TYR A 74 -13.84 -4.38 3.79
CA TYR A 74 -14.16 -4.79 2.42
C TYR A 74 -14.49 -6.29 2.35
N ALA A 75 -15.39 -6.67 1.45
CA ALA A 75 -15.58 -8.07 1.12
C ALA A 75 -14.28 -8.63 0.53
N GLU A 76 -13.89 -9.82 0.96
CA GLU A 76 -12.60 -10.44 0.66
C GLU A 76 -12.31 -10.47 -0.85
N GLY A 77 -11.12 -10.00 -1.23
CA GLY A 77 -10.69 -9.92 -2.62
C GLY A 77 -11.38 -8.84 -3.47
N THR A 78 -12.19 -7.96 -2.86
CA THR A 78 -12.95 -6.93 -3.59
C THR A 78 -12.74 -5.53 -3.01
N THR A 79 -13.29 -4.51 -3.69
CA THR A 79 -13.40 -3.12 -3.19
C THR A 79 -14.76 -2.81 -2.56
N ASN A 80 -15.64 -3.82 -2.46
CA ASN A 80 -17.02 -3.64 -1.94
C ASN A 80 -17.01 -3.51 -0.42
N LEU A 81 -17.45 -2.37 0.08
CA LEU A 81 -17.57 -2.09 1.50
C LEU A 81 -18.67 -2.94 2.14
N LYS A 82 -18.41 -3.48 3.33
CA LYS A 82 -19.37 -4.21 4.17
C LYS A 82 -19.28 -3.79 5.63
N PRO A 83 -20.37 -3.88 6.41
CA PRO A 83 -20.33 -3.70 7.86
C PRO A 83 -19.43 -4.72 8.56
N LEU A 84 -18.75 -4.30 9.67
CA LEU A 84 -17.95 -5.15 10.54
C LEU A 84 -18.35 -4.92 12.01
N LEU A 85 -17.80 -3.93 12.70
CA LEU A 85 -18.32 -3.52 14.02
C LEU A 85 -19.60 -2.69 13.90
N ALA A 86 -19.85 -2.04 12.78
CA ALA A 86 -21.19 -1.59 12.39
C ALA A 86 -22.06 -2.80 12.03
N THR A 87 -23.39 -2.70 12.23
CA THR A 87 -24.35 -3.75 11.82
C THR A 87 -24.93 -3.51 10.43
N GLU A 88 -24.96 -2.25 9.98
CA GLU A 88 -25.54 -1.80 8.71
C GLU A 88 -24.67 -0.67 8.12
N LEU A 89 -24.94 -0.33 6.86
CA LEU A 89 -24.41 0.91 6.26
C LEU A 89 -25.00 2.14 6.98
N PRO A 90 -24.32 3.29 6.98
CA PRO A 90 -24.77 4.45 7.74
C PRO A 90 -26.04 5.05 7.18
N GLN A 91 -26.90 5.56 8.06
CA GLN A 91 -27.93 6.51 7.66
C GLN A 91 -27.31 7.88 7.51
N ILE A 92 -27.45 8.48 6.32
CA ILE A 92 -26.80 9.75 5.98
C ILE A 92 -27.88 10.83 5.90
N SER A 93 -27.67 11.97 6.58
CA SER A 93 -28.57 13.12 6.49
C SER A 93 -28.62 13.71 5.06
N PRO A 94 -29.72 14.38 4.67
CA PRO A 94 -29.87 14.94 3.30
C PRO A 94 -28.78 15.93 2.89
N ASP A 95 -28.15 16.61 3.85
CA ASP A 95 -27.03 17.52 3.61
C ASP A 95 -25.67 16.79 3.45
N GLY A 96 -25.65 15.46 3.67
CA GLY A 96 -24.44 14.64 3.59
C GLY A 96 -23.44 14.85 4.73
N LEU A 97 -23.85 15.52 5.83
CA LEU A 97 -22.93 15.88 6.92
C LEU A 97 -23.03 14.96 8.12
N THR A 98 -24.16 14.30 8.36
CA THR A 98 -24.37 13.50 9.56
C THR A 98 -24.54 12.03 9.20
N TYR A 99 -23.73 11.19 9.82
CA TYR A 99 -23.70 9.74 9.65
C TYR A 99 -24.12 9.07 10.95
N THR A 100 -25.27 8.40 10.95
CA THR A 100 -25.75 7.60 12.08
C THR A 100 -25.47 6.14 11.80
N ILE A 101 -24.69 5.49 12.68
CA ILE A 101 -24.13 4.16 12.48
C ILE A 101 -24.51 3.27 13.67
N PRO A 102 -25.33 2.24 13.48
CA PRO A 102 -25.61 1.25 14.51
C PRO A 102 -24.37 0.36 14.69
N VAL A 103 -23.97 0.10 15.95
CA VAL A 103 -22.82 -0.73 16.29
C VAL A 103 -23.22 -2.04 16.95
N ARG A 104 -22.39 -3.04 16.78
CA ARG A 104 -22.61 -4.41 17.23
C ARG A 104 -22.56 -4.53 18.75
N ARG A 105 -23.49 -5.31 19.31
CA ARG A 105 -23.51 -5.72 20.71
C ARG A 105 -22.80 -7.07 20.89
N GLY A 106 -22.33 -7.35 22.12
CA GLY A 106 -21.72 -8.63 22.49
C GLY A 106 -20.24 -8.78 22.06
N VAL A 107 -19.65 -7.76 21.46
CA VAL A 107 -18.22 -7.73 21.15
C VAL A 107 -17.42 -7.36 22.40
N ILE A 108 -16.27 -8.00 22.61
CA ILE A 108 -15.34 -7.70 23.70
C ILE A 108 -13.94 -7.46 23.17
N PHE A 109 -13.20 -6.58 23.82
CA PHE A 109 -11.79 -6.40 23.59
C PHE A 109 -10.96 -7.58 24.13
N HIS A 110 -9.71 -7.70 23.70
CA HIS A 110 -8.78 -8.75 24.13
C HIS A 110 -8.56 -8.78 25.65
N ASP A 111 -8.77 -7.66 26.34
CA ASP A 111 -8.68 -7.55 27.82
C ASP A 111 -10.01 -7.83 28.53
N GLY A 112 -11.06 -8.21 27.80
CA GLY A 112 -12.40 -8.49 28.32
C GLY A 112 -13.30 -7.27 28.52
N THR A 113 -12.83 -6.06 28.22
CA THR A 113 -13.66 -4.84 28.20
C THR A 113 -14.74 -4.97 27.13
N VAL A 114 -15.95 -4.49 27.39
CA VAL A 114 -17.07 -4.54 26.43
C VAL A 114 -16.91 -3.43 25.40
N PHE A 115 -17.10 -3.78 24.13
CA PHE A 115 -17.22 -2.82 23.02
C PHE A 115 -18.65 -2.29 22.96
N ASN A 116 -18.78 -0.97 22.75
CA ASN A 116 -20.04 -0.26 22.53
C ASN A 116 -19.76 1.07 21.79
N ALA A 117 -20.77 1.90 21.58
CA ALA A 117 -20.64 3.18 20.90
C ALA A 117 -19.67 4.17 21.59
N GLU A 118 -19.62 4.17 22.94
CA GLU A 118 -18.65 5.01 23.69
C GLU A 118 -17.20 4.54 23.50
N ALA A 119 -16.97 3.22 23.43
CA ALA A 119 -15.64 2.68 23.14
C ALA A 119 -15.18 2.99 21.70
N MET A 120 -16.11 2.97 20.73
CA MET A 120 -15.81 3.37 19.35
C MET A 120 -15.52 4.87 19.25
N LYS A 121 -16.33 5.71 19.90
CA LYS A 121 -16.09 7.15 20.01
C LYS A 121 -14.71 7.43 20.62
N PHE A 122 -14.39 6.77 21.74
CA PHE A 122 -13.06 6.89 22.36
C PHE A 122 -11.95 6.57 21.36
N SER A 123 -12.08 5.51 20.58
CA SER A 123 -11.06 5.05 19.63
C SER A 123 -10.84 6.07 18.51
N LEU A 124 -11.92 6.60 17.92
CA LEU A 124 -11.84 7.61 16.86
C LEU A 124 -11.33 8.97 17.41
N GLU A 125 -11.78 9.38 18.58
CA GLU A 125 -11.26 10.59 19.23
C GLU A 125 -9.78 10.47 19.59
N ARG A 126 -9.34 9.27 20.04
CA ARG A 126 -7.94 8.99 20.28
C ARG A 126 -7.11 9.09 19.01
N PHE A 127 -7.58 8.49 17.91
CA PHE A 127 -6.93 8.56 16.61
C PHE A 127 -6.69 10.02 16.17
N ILE A 128 -7.69 10.88 16.38
CA ILE A 128 -7.61 12.31 16.03
C ILE A 128 -6.69 13.08 17.00
N LYS A 129 -6.89 12.92 18.32
CA LYS A 129 -6.31 13.78 19.36
C LYS A 129 -4.89 13.40 19.79
N ASN A 130 -4.46 12.16 19.50
CA ASN A 130 -3.09 11.77 19.81
C ASN A 130 -2.05 12.32 18.84
N GLY A 131 -2.48 12.84 17.67
CA GLY A 131 -1.64 13.61 16.74
C GLY A 131 -0.58 12.79 16.01
N GLY A 132 -0.76 11.46 15.88
CA GLY A 132 0.13 10.62 15.08
C GLY A 132 0.02 10.87 13.57
N GLU A 133 0.89 10.22 12.81
CA GLU A 133 0.99 10.44 11.36
C GLU A 133 -0.35 10.32 10.62
N PRO A 134 -1.23 9.30 10.86
CA PRO A 134 -2.47 9.17 10.11
C PRO A 134 -3.61 10.07 10.61
N SER A 135 -3.42 10.85 11.68
CA SER A 135 -4.49 11.61 12.36
C SER A 135 -5.25 12.56 11.41
N PHE A 136 -4.58 13.11 10.40
CA PHE A 136 -5.17 14.03 9.41
C PHE A 136 -6.35 13.42 8.66
N LEU A 137 -6.36 12.10 8.43
CA LEU A 137 -7.43 11.40 7.72
C LEU A 137 -8.81 11.64 8.34
N LEU A 138 -8.88 11.61 9.67
CA LEU A 138 -10.13 11.84 10.41
C LEU A 138 -10.24 13.26 10.98
N ARG A 139 -9.13 13.85 11.42
CA ARG A 139 -9.11 15.20 12.03
C ARG A 139 -9.68 16.27 11.11
N ASP A 140 -9.31 16.25 9.84
CA ASP A 140 -9.71 17.26 8.87
C ASP A 140 -11.09 16.97 8.26
N THR A 141 -11.66 15.79 8.57
CA THR A 141 -12.93 15.31 8.05
C THR A 141 -14.05 15.37 9.09
N ILE A 142 -13.78 15.03 10.35
CA ILE A 142 -14.79 14.92 11.42
C ILE A 142 -14.88 16.23 12.23
N ASP A 143 -16.10 16.75 12.36
CA ASP A 143 -16.42 17.87 13.26
C ASP A 143 -16.74 17.36 14.68
N LYS A 144 -17.60 16.33 14.80
CA LYS A 144 -18.07 15.85 16.10
C LYS A 144 -18.41 14.36 16.07
N ILE A 145 -18.11 13.67 17.18
CA ILE A 145 -18.48 12.27 17.41
C ILE A 145 -19.35 12.21 18.68
N THR A 146 -20.48 11.52 18.61
CA THR A 146 -21.41 11.34 19.73
C THR A 146 -21.88 9.90 19.81
N ALA A 147 -21.76 9.26 20.95
CA ALA A 147 -22.48 8.02 21.24
C ALA A 147 -23.91 8.39 21.62
N THR A 148 -24.82 8.26 20.68
CA THR A 148 -26.24 8.66 20.83
C THR A 148 -27.04 7.66 21.63
N LYS A 149 -26.64 6.37 21.55
CA LYS A 149 -27.13 5.26 22.35
C LYS A 149 -25.96 4.31 22.65
N GLU A 150 -26.17 3.31 23.47
CA GLU A 150 -25.16 2.28 23.76
C GLU A 150 -24.67 1.56 22.50
N ASP A 151 -25.56 1.39 21.52
CA ASP A 151 -25.32 0.68 20.25
C ASP A 151 -25.46 1.58 19.00
N GLU A 152 -25.30 2.89 19.15
CA GLU A 152 -25.41 3.83 18.04
C GLU A 152 -24.43 4.99 18.20
N ILE A 153 -23.62 5.23 17.17
CA ILE A 153 -22.70 6.37 17.08
C ILE A 153 -23.15 7.31 15.97
N THR A 154 -23.13 8.61 16.26
CA THR A 154 -23.39 9.66 15.27
C THR A 154 -22.12 10.45 15.05
N ILE A 155 -21.72 10.57 13.77
CA ILE A 155 -20.53 11.31 13.34
C ILE A 155 -20.95 12.45 12.44
N LYS A 156 -20.61 13.68 12.81
CA LYS A 156 -20.83 14.86 12.00
C LYS A 156 -19.53 15.25 11.30
N LEU A 157 -19.59 15.50 10.01
CA LEU A 157 -18.46 15.91 9.18
C LEU A 157 -18.37 17.42 9.05
N THR A 158 -17.17 17.93 8.76
CA THR A 158 -16.90 19.34 8.45
C THR A 158 -17.44 19.73 7.07
N ARG A 159 -17.51 18.77 6.14
CA ARG A 159 -18.02 18.91 4.76
C ARG A 159 -18.55 17.57 4.25
N PRO A 160 -19.46 17.55 3.27
CA PRO A 160 -19.96 16.30 2.70
C PRO A 160 -18.82 15.47 2.12
N PHE A 161 -18.85 14.14 2.39
CA PHE A 161 -17.84 13.22 1.93
C PHE A 161 -18.43 11.82 1.70
N ALA A 162 -18.88 11.54 0.48
CA ALA A 162 -19.55 10.29 0.13
C ALA A 162 -18.68 9.03 0.37
N ALA A 163 -17.36 9.15 0.32
CA ALA A 163 -16.43 8.06 0.61
C ALA A 163 -16.13 7.89 2.12
N PHE A 164 -16.78 8.66 3.01
CA PHE A 164 -16.50 8.58 4.45
C PHE A 164 -16.66 7.16 5.03
N PRO A 165 -17.65 6.34 4.65
CA PRO A 165 -17.72 4.96 5.12
C PRO A 165 -16.51 4.10 4.72
N ALA A 166 -15.92 4.35 3.55
CA ALA A 166 -14.68 3.70 3.12
C ALA A 166 -13.47 4.14 3.95
N LEU A 167 -13.41 5.42 4.35
CA LEU A 167 -12.39 5.91 5.27
C LEU A 167 -12.50 5.26 6.66
N LEU A 168 -13.71 4.95 7.12
CA LEU A 168 -13.94 4.20 8.38
C LEU A 168 -13.58 2.70 8.27
N ALA A 169 -13.13 2.23 7.11
CA ALA A 169 -12.53 0.91 6.91
C ALA A 169 -10.99 0.94 6.94
N TYR A 170 -10.37 2.11 7.08
CA TYR A 170 -8.93 2.23 7.27
C TYR A 170 -8.49 1.49 8.55
N PRO A 171 -7.52 0.55 8.48
CA PRO A 171 -7.21 -0.31 9.65
C PRO A 171 -6.83 0.47 10.92
N GLY A 172 -6.20 1.63 10.79
CA GLY A 172 -5.88 2.52 11.90
C GLY A 172 -7.11 3.15 12.61
N ALA A 173 -8.27 3.18 11.94
CA ALA A 173 -9.53 3.63 12.54
C ALA A 173 -10.24 2.53 13.37
N CYS A 174 -9.54 1.45 13.77
CA CYS A 174 -10.08 0.34 14.51
C CYS A 174 -10.41 0.69 15.96
N ALA A 175 -11.31 -0.12 16.56
CA ALA A 175 -11.64 -0.04 17.97
C ALA A 175 -10.47 -0.51 18.84
N VAL A 176 -10.14 0.27 19.87
CA VAL A 176 -9.12 -0.04 20.88
C VAL A 176 -9.69 0.09 22.29
N SER A 177 -9.18 -0.71 23.23
CA SER A 177 -9.70 -0.74 24.59
C SER A 177 -9.52 0.58 25.35
N PRO A 178 -10.60 1.25 25.79
CA PRO A 178 -10.51 2.48 26.58
C PRO A 178 -9.90 2.26 27.97
N LYS A 179 -9.84 1.01 28.43
CA LYS A 179 -9.18 0.64 29.69
C LYS A 179 -7.66 0.65 29.55
N PHE A 180 -7.15 0.31 28.38
CA PHE A 180 -5.71 0.15 28.12
C PHE A 180 -5.07 1.39 27.53
N TYR A 181 -5.77 2.09 26.64
CA TYR A 181 -5.26 3.26 25.94
C TYR A 181 -5.66 4.59 26.59
N GLN A 182 -4.97 5.65 26.20
CA GLN A 182 -5.24 7.02 26.67
C GLN A 182 -5.36 7.97 25.50
N ILE A 183 -6.22 8.99 25.65
CA ILE A 183 -6.25 10.15 24.74
C ILE A 183 -5.22 11.17 25.22
N GLY A 184 -4.47 11.74 24.30
CA GLY A 184 -3.50 12.81 24.54
C GLY A 184 -2.38 12.76 23.52
N GLU A 185 -1.85 13.93 23.18
CA GLU A 185 -0.77 14.08 22.19
C GLU A 185 0.43 13.20 22.54
N GLY A 186 0.93 12.43 21.55
CA GLY A 186 2.09 11.55 21.69
C GLY A 186 1.90 10.33 22.59
N LYS A 187 0.69 10.08 23.12
CA LYS A 187 0.44 8.90 23.96
C LYS A 187 0.23 7.65 23.10
N PHE A 188 1.33 7.12 22.58
CA PHE A 188 1.35 5.92 21.75
C PHE A 188 1.88 4.69 22.49
N LYS A 189 1.53 3.50 21.94
CA LYS A 189 1.99 2.19 22.40
C LYS A 189 2.50 1.37 21.20
N PRO A 190 3.74 1.68 20.70
CA PRO A 190 4.24 1.19 19.42
C PRO A 190 4.35 -0.33 19.29
N GLU A 191 4.48 -1.06 20.41
CA GLU A 191 4.72 -2.50 20.47
C GLU A 191 3.62 -3.27 21.25
N GLU A 192 2.52 -2.60 21.62
CA GLU A 192 1.41 -3.18 22.37
C GLU A 192 0.09 -2.99 21.61
N PHE A 193 -0.83 -3.96 21.72
CA PHE A 193 -2.13 -3.86 21.07
C PHE A 193 -3.25 -4.58 21.86
N ILE A 194 -4.34 -3.88 22.13
CA ILE A 194 -5.59 -4.42 22.69
C ILE A 194 -6.76 -3.93 21.83
N GLY A 195 -7.23 -4.79 20.93
CA GLY A 195 -8.37 -4.55 20.03
C GLY A 195 -9.44 -5.62 20.20
N THR A 196 -10.27 -5.79 19.16
CA THR A 196 -11.40 -6.73 19.11
C THR A 196 -11.19 -7.87 18.11
N GLY A 197 -10.07 -7.88 17.35
CA GLY A 197 -9.85 -8.76 16.21
C GLY A 197 -9.64 -10.24 16.58
N HIS A 198 -9.48 -11.06 15.52
CA HIS A 198 -9.34 -12.52 15.63
C HIS A 198 -8.12 -12.98 16.43
N TYR A 199 -7.11 -12.15 16.58
CA TYR A 199 -5.87 -12.48 17.29
C TYR A 199 -5.55 -11.47 18.36
N ARG A 200 -4.90 -11.98 19.43
CA ARG A 200 -4.21 -11.18 20.45
C ARG A 200 -2.73 -11.13 20.14
N LEU A 201 -2.11 -9.99 20.37
CA LEU A 201 -0.65 -9.87 20.34
C LEU A 201 -0.06 -10.66 21.51
N LYS A 202 0.80 -11.65 21.23
CA LYS A 202 1.46 -12.49 22.23
C LYS A 202 2.86 -12.00 22.56
N ALA A 203 3.64 -11.67 21.54
CA ALA A 203 5.00 -11.19 21.71
C ALA A 203 5.47 -10.38 20.48
N VAL A 204 6.35 -9.43 20.73
CA VAL A 204 7.10 -8.66 19.73
C VAL A 204 8.58 -8.84 20.01
N THR A 205 9.36 -9.07 18.97
CA THR A 205 10.83 -9.08 19.01
C THR A 205 11.39 -8.12 17.96
N SER A 206 12.71 -8.02 17.88
CA SER A 206 13.36 -7.18 16.85
C SER A 206 13.03 -7.60 15.41
N ASP A 207 12.66 -8.87 15.20
CA ASP A 207 12.49 -9.49 13.89
C ASP A 207 11.23 -10.34 13.75
N SER A 208 10.33 -10.32 14.74
CA SER A 208 9.08 -11.10 14.65
C SER A 208 7.92 -10.54 15.46
N PHE A 209 6.70 -10.91 15.01
CA PHE A 209 5.45 -10.78 15.77
C PHE A 209 4.83 -12.16 15.98
N SER A 210 4.44 -12.47 17.20
CA SER A 210 3.68 -13.68 17.53
C SER A 210 2.26 -13.31 17.91
N LEU A 211 1.30 -13.82 17.14
CA LEU A 211 -0.14 -13.61 17.36
C LEU A 211 -0.79 -14.92 17.78
N GLU A 212 -1.73 -14.87 18.71
CA GLU A 212 -2.48 -16.01 19.23
C GLU A 212 -3.96 -15.83 18.94
N ALA A 213 -4.63 -16.86 18.42
CA ALA A 213 -6.06 -16.82 18.15
C ALA A 213 -6.84 -16.43 19.42
N PHE A 214 -7.83 -15.55 19.28
CA PHE A 214 -8.65 -15.08 20.38
C PHE A 214 -9.88 -15.98 20.54
N ASP A 215 -9.84 -16.90 21.51
CA ASP A 215 -10.89 -17.92 21.74
C ASP A 215 -12.28 -17.32 22.00
N ARG A 216 -12.35 -16.08 22.49
CA ARG A 216 -13.61 -15.37 22.78
C ARG A 216 -14.01 -14.39 21.69
N TYR A 217 -13.48 -14.59 20.48
CA TYR A 217 -13.86 -13.76 19.32
C TYR A 217 -15.37 -13.89 19.04
N TRP A 218 -16.03 -12.78 18.76
CA TRP A 218 -17.49 -12.69 18.64
C TRP A 218 -18.06 -13.29 17.35
N GLY A 219 -17.25 -13.43 16.31
CA GLY A 219 -17.62 -13.97 15.01
C GLY A 219 -17.11 -15.40 14.77
N GLU A 220 -16.87 -15.74 13.50
CA GLU A 220 -16.25 -17.01 13.14
C GLU A 220 -14.81 -17.07 13.66
N PRO A 221 -14.40 -18.13 14.36
CA PRO A 221 -13.03 -18.23 14.88
C PRO A 221 -12.00 -18.34 13.77
N ALA A 222 -10.77 -17.95 14.06
CA ALA A 222 -9.64 -18.15 13.17
C ALA A 222 -9.45 -19.63 12.83
N LYS A 223 -9.11 -19.95 11.56
CA LYS A 223 -8.87 -21.32 11.08
C LYS A 223 -7.51 -21.91 11.47
N ASN A 224 -6.75 -21.19 12.27
CA ASN A 224 -5.46 -21.58 12.84
C ASN A 224 -5.33 -21.10 14.28
N LYS A 225 -4.43 -21.70 15.05
CA LYS A 225 -4.24 -21.35 16.47
C LYS A 225 -3.40 -20.10 16.70
N GLY A 226 -2.77 -19.59 15.65
CA GLY A 226 -1.95 -18.38 15.74
C GLY A 226 -0.97 -18.26 14.57
N VAL A 227 -0.33 -17.10 14.51
CA VAL A 227 0.57 -16.72 13.44
C VAL A 227 1.87 -16.18 14.02
N ASN A 228 2.99 -16.61 13.48
CA ASN A 228 4.29 -15.98 13.69
C ASN A 228 4.68 -15.27 12.38
N VAL A 229 4.84 -13.96 12.44
CA VAL A 229 5.32 -13.15 11.33
C VAL A 229 6.81 -12.96 11.49
N GLN A 230 7.61 -13.58 10.62
CA GLN A 230 9.07 -13.45 10.59
C GLN A 230 9.47 -12.32 9.65
N ILE A 231 10.25 -11.37 10.14
CA ILE A 231 10.71 -10.21 9.40
C ILE A 231 12.14 -10.46 8.90
N TYR A 232 12.32 -10.47 7.60
CA TYR A 232 13.62 -10.50 6.93
C TYR A 232 14.04 -9.09 6.51
N LEU A 233 14.29 -8.24 7.48
CA LEU A 233 14.43 -6.79 7.36
C LEU A 233 15.20 -6.36 6.10
N SER A 234 14.51 -5.70 5.17
CA SER A 234 15.05 -5.17 3.90
C SER A 234 15.86 -6.18 3.07
N ASN A 235 15.63 -7.49 3.28
CA ASN A 235 16.38 -8.54 2.60
C ASN A 235 15.47 -9.53 1.86
N PRO A 236 15.03 -9.20 0.61
CA PRO A 236 14.21 -10.08 -0.21
C PRO A 236 14.85 -11.45 -0.50
N ALA A 237 16.19 -11.54 -0.55
CA ALA A 237 16.88 -12.80 -0.81
C ALA A 237 16.73 -13.77 0.38
N ASN A 238 16.79 -13.28 1.62
CA ASN A 238 16.58 -14.11 2.80
C ASN A 238 15.12 -14.57 2.90
N LEU A 239 14.14 -13.70 2.62
CA LEU A 239 12.73 -14.10 2.54
C LEU A 239 12.52 -15.19 1.48
N PHE A 240 13.06 -14.98 0.27
CA PHE A 240 12.99 -15.93 -0.82
C PHE A 240 13.57 -17.30 -0.43
N ASN A 241 14.79 -17.33 0.15
CA ASN A 241 15.43 -18.54 0.61
C ASN A 241 14.66 -19.19 1.78
N GLY A 242 14.17 -18.40 2.74
CA GLY A 242 13.35 -18.88 3.84
C GLY A 242 12.08 -19.58 3.38
N PHE A 243 11.43 -19.05 2.34
CA PHE A 243 10.29 -19.71 1.72
C PHE A 243 10.69 -21.02 0.99
N GLN A 244 11.74 -20.98 0.18
CA GLN A 244 12.20 -22.18 -0.55
C GLN A 244 12.60 -23.33 0.38
N THR A 245 13.29 -23.04 1.47
CA THR A 245 13.75 -24.04 2.46
C THR A 245 12.63 -24.49 3.42
N GLY A 246 11.49 -23.80 3.41
CA GLY A 246 10.38 -24.08 4.30
C GLY A 246 10.54 -23.46 5.69
N ALA A 247 11.41 -22.46 5.88
CA ALA A 247 11.49 -21.70 7.12
C ALA A 247 10.21 -20.88 7.37
N VAL A 248 9.51 -20.47 6.32
CA VAL A 248 8.17 -19.88 6.38
C VAL A 248 7.20 -20.66 5.52
N ASP A 249 5.92 -20.67 5.93
CA ASP A 249 4.83 -21.32 5.21
C ASP A 249 4.31 -20.45 4.06
N ILE A 250 4.35 -19.13 4.25
CA ILE A 250 3.89 -18.12 3.30
C ILE A 250 4.95 -17.04 3.17
N ALA A 251 5.29 -16.63 1.94
CA ALA A 251 6.03 -15.42 1.65
C ALA A 251 5.06 -14.37 1.08
N TYR A 252 4.99 -13.19 1.72
CA TYR A 252 4.09 -12.12 1.33
C TYR A 252 4.83 -10.79 1.23
N GLN A 253 4.61 -10.09 0.12
CA GLN A 253 5.20 -8.80 -0.24
C GLN A 253 6.74 -8.80 -0.36
N SER A 254 7.27 -7.73 -0.95
CA SER A 254 8.70 -7.36 -0.94
C SER A 254 9.67 -8.34 -1.62
N LEU A 255 9.18 -9.29 -2.42
CA LEU A 255 10.04 -10.07 -3.30
C LEU A 255 10.39 -9.25 -4.56
N LEU A 256 11.61 -9.41 -5.04
CA LEU A 256 12.05 -8.76 -6.28
C LEU A 256 11.39 -9.40 -7.53
N PRO A 257 11.17 -8.64 -8.62
CA PRO A 257 10.52 -9.16 -9.82
C PRO A 257 11.11 -10.49 -10.35
N PRO A 258 12.44 -10.71 -10.39
CA PRO A 258 12.99 -12.00 -10.79
C PRO A 258 12.64 -13.15 -9.83
N GLN A 259 12.55 -12.88 -8.53
CA GLN A 259 12.18 -13.87 -7.51
C GLN A 259 10.70 -14.26 -7.65
N VAL A 260 9.81 -13.28 -7.80
CA VAL A 260 8.38 -13.52 -8.06
C VAL A 260 8.21 -14.35 -9.33
N ARG A 261 8.89 -14.02 -10.43
CA ARG A 261 8.86 -14.78 -11.68
C ARG A 261 9.30 -16.22 -11.45
N LYS A 262 10.40 -16.46 -10.74
CA LYS A 262 10.89 -17.80 -10.43
C LYS A 262 9.86 -18.59 -9.63
N LEU A 263 9.32 -17.99 -8.54
CA LEU A 263 8.32 -18.67 -7.70
C LEU A 263 7.03 -18.98 -8.48
N ARG A 264 6.58 -18.08 -9.36
CA ARG A 264 5.42 -18.35 -10.27
C ARG A 264 5.68 -19.52 -11.21
N THR A 265 6.87 -19.58 -11.81
CA THR A 265 7.26 -20.70 -12.69
C THR A 265 7.27 -22.03 -11.94
N GLU A 266 7.80 -22.05 -10.73
CA GLU A 266 7.85 -23.25 -9.89
C GLU A 266 6.48 -23.61 -9.31
N ALA A 267 5.60 -22.64 -9.06
CA ALA A 267 4.19 -22.87 -8.70
C ALA A 267 3.41 -23.53 -9.84
N ALA A 268 3.65 -23.13 -11.09
CA ALA A 268 3.07 -23.78 -12.27
C ALA A 268 3.52 -25.25 -12.43
N GLN A 269 4.63 -25.63 -11.80
CA GLN A 269 5.14 -27.02 -11.73
C GLN A 269 4.61 -27.77 -10.49
N GLY A 270 3.73 -27.17 -9.70
CA GLY A 270 3.11 -27.78 -8.51
C GLY A 270 3.98 -27.80 -7.24
N LYS A 271 5.13 -27.08 -7.21
CA LYS A 271 5.98 -27.06 -6.01
C LYS A 271 5.34 -26.33 -4.82
N TRP A 272 4.56 -25.30 -5.08
CA TRP A 272 3.81 -24.47 -4.13
C TRP A 272 2.69 -23.74 -4.84
N GLN A 273 1.97 -22.90 -4.11
CA GLN A 273 0.87 -22.10 -4.64
C GLN A 273 1.36 -20.66 -4.88
N ALA A 274 0.98 -20.07 -6.01
CA ALA A 274 1.08 -18.66 -6.27
C ALA A 274 -0.33 -18.04 -6.21
N ILE A 275 -0.53 -17.11 -5.30
CA ILE A 275 -1.77 -16.36 -5.15
C ILE A 275 -1.50 -14.96 -5.70
N GLU A 276 -2.30 -14.53 -6.66
CA GLU A 276 -2.18 -13.23 -7.32
C GLU A 276 -3.47 -12.44 -7.14
N SER A 277 -3.35 -11.14 -6.89
CA SER A 277 -4.47 -10.20 -6.84
C SER A 277 -4.10 -8.91 -7.57
N SER A 278 -5.08 -8.26 -8.15
CA SER A 278 -4.93 -6.88 -8.62
C SER A 278 -4.93 -5.97 -7.40
N GLY A 279 -3.78 -5.37 -7.09
CA GLY A 279 -3.66 -4.39 -6.02
C GLY A 279 -4.38 -3.08 -6.36
N ALA A 280 -4.45 -2.18 -5.42
CA ALA A 280 -5.00 -0.84 -5.62
C ALA A 280 -3.89 0.25 -5.72
N ALA A 281 -2.62 -0.13 -5.55
CA ALA A 281 -1.51 0.80 -5.72
C ALA A 281 -1.26 1.14 -7.20
N ILE A 282 -1.04 2.43 -7.47
CA ILE A 282 -0.75 2.94 -8.81
C ILE A 282 0.66 3.55 -8.88
N ASN A 283 1.24 3.51 -10.07
CA ASN A 283 2.50 4.16 -10.39
C ASN A 283 2.27 5.13 -11.55
N PHE A 284 2.83 6.31 -11.44
CA PHE A 284 2.57 7.41 -12.37
C PHE A 284 3.80 8.31 -12.48
N MET A 285 3.78 9.17 -13.49
CA MET A 285 4.66 10.32 -13.60
C MET A 285 3.85 11.58 -13.29
N SER A 286 4.25 12.37 -12.29
CA SER A 286 3.76 13.73 -12.14
C SER A 286 4.48 14.65 -13.13
N VAL A 287 3.75 15.60 -13.68
CA VAL A 287 4.25 16.55 -14.67
C VAL A 287 3.99 17.95 -14.15
N ASN A 288 5.04 18.74 -13.94
CA ASN A 288 4.95 20.10 -13.43
C ASN A 288 4.52 21.07 -14.55
N LEU A 289 3.30 21.59 -14.46
CA LEU A 289 2.73 22.49 -15.47
C LEU A 289 3.31 23.91 -15.42
N LYS A 290 4.20 24.20 -14.46
CA LYS A 290 4.86 25.50 -14.30
C LYS A 290 6.31 25.49 -14.75
N SER A 291 6.84 24.35 -15.16
CA SER A 291 8.26 24.17 -15.52
C SER A 291 8.43 23.97 -17.03
N GLU A 292 9.29 24.73 -17.67
CA GLU A 292 9.70 24.44 -19.05
C GLU A 292 10.42 23.07 -19.11
N PRO A 293 10.17 22.27 -20.16
CA PRO A 293 9.25 22.50 -21.28
C PRO A 293 7.84 21.92 -21.04
N THR A 294 7.52 21.45 -19.83
CA THR A 294 6.26 20.77 -19.52
C THR A 294 5.11 21.75 -19.21
N ASP A 295 5.35 23.05 -19.15
CA ASP A 295 4.34 24.10 -19.23
C ASP A 295 3.57 24.08 -20.55
N ASN A 296 4.23 23.64 -21.63
CA ASN A 296 3.60 23.44 -22.92
C ASN A 296 2.81 22.13 -22.97
N ILE A 297 1.49 22.23 -23.18
CA ILE A 297 0.59 21.07 -23.23
C ILE A 297 0.97 20.04 -24.29
N LEU A 298 1.47 20.49 -25.46
CA LEU A 298 1.86 19.59 -26.55
C LEU A 298 3.06 18.71 -26.16
N VAL A 299 3.96 19.21 -25.31
CA VAL A 299 5.06 18.41 -24.75
C VAL A 299 4.53 17.36 -23.79
N ARG A 300 3.60 17.72 -22.91
CA ARG A 300 2.98 16.76 -21.97
C ARG A 300 2.25 15.64 -22.71
N GLN A 301 1.48 16.00 -23.73
CA GLN A 301 0.76 15.03 -24.59
C GLN A 301 1.73 14.16 -25.41
N ALA A 302 2.86 14.71 -25.88
CA ALA A 302 3.91 13.94 -26.56
C ALA A 302 4.55 12.90 -25.61
N ILE A 303 4.82 13.28 -24.34
CA ILE A 303 5.32 12.35 -23.32
C ILE A 303 4.30 11.23 -23.08
N ALA A 304 3.01 11.57 -22.94
CA ALA A 304 1.94 10.60 -22.75
C ALA A 304 1.82 9.60 -23.92
N SER A 305 2.02 10.08 -25.16
CA SER A 305 2.00 9.27 -26.39
C SER A 305 3.22 8.35 -26.51
N LEU A 306 4.39 8.77 -25.99
CA LEU A 306 5.64 7.99 -26.04
C LEU A 306 5.64 6.80 -25.10
N VAL A 307 4.93 6.86 -23.97
CA VAL A 307 5.00 5.82 -22.91
C VAL A 307 4.55 4.46 -23.44
N ASP A 308 5.47 3.51 -23.46
CA ASP A 308 5.22 2.11 -23.79
C ASP A 308 4.97 1.28 -22.53
N ARG A 309 3.69 1.21 -22.12
CA ARG A 309 3.28 0.52 -20.88
C ARG A 309 3.49 -0.99 -20.96
N ASP A 310 3.34 -1.58 -22.13
CA ASP A 310 3.53 -3.02 -22.35
C ASP A 310 5.03 -3.36 -22.24
N LEU A 311 5.91 -2.56 -22.85
CA LEU A 311 7.36 -2.72 -22.70
C LEU A 311 7.81 -2.56 -21.24
N LEU A 312 7.27 -1.57 -20.52
CA LEU A 312 7.56 -1.37 -19.08
C LEU A 312 7.14 -2.60 -18.27
N ASN A 313 5.93 -3.13 -18.53
CA ASN A 313 5.44 -4.32 -17.87
C ASN A 313 6.32 -5.54 -18.15
N ASP A 314 6.67 -5.78 -19.41
CA ASP A 314 7.42 -6.97 -19.80
C ASP A 314 8.89 -6.93 -19.35
N ARG A 315 9.57 -5.80 -19.57
CA ARG A 315 11.03 -5.69 -19.36
C ARG A 315 11.41 -5.35 -17.94
N ILE A 316 10.63 -4.49 -17.26
CA ILE A 316 10.97 -4.00 -15.92
C ILE A 316 10.17 -4.79 -14.87
N LEU A 317 8.84 -4.86 -15.04
CA LEU A 317 7.97 -5.48 -14.04
C LEU A 317 7.84 -7.00 -14.22
N GLN A 318 8.29 -7.56 -15.34
CA GLN A 318 8.25 -9.01 -15.64
C GLN A 318 6.83 -9.60 -15.52
N GLY A 319 5.83 -8.84 -16.00
CA GLY A 319 4.41 -9.22 -15.96
C GLY A 319 3.71 -8.96 -14.60
N GLN A 320 4.37 -8.25 -13.68
CA GLN A 320 3.84 -7.97 -12.34
C GLN A 320 3.12 -6.63 -12.22
N GLY A 321 2.88 -5.95 -13.34
CA GLY A 321 2.04 -4.77 -13.44
C GLY A 321 0.83 -5.02 -14.32
N ILE A 322 -0.15 -4.15 -14.20
CA ILE A 322 -1.26 -4.01 -15.13
C ILE A 322 -1.10 -2.65 -15.80
N PRO A 323 -0.94 -2.54 -17.13
CA PRO A 323 -0.89 -1.26 -17.81
C PRO A 323 -2.05 -0.37 -17.41
N LEU A 324 -1.75 0.87 -16.98
CA LEU A 324 -2.76 1.77 -16.44
C LEU A 324 -2.94 2.98 -17.35
N PHE A 325 -4.19 3.29 -17.68
CA PHE A 325 -4.60 4.36 -18.60
C PHE A 325 -5.52 5.40 -17.93
N SER A 326 -5.58 5.39 -16.62
CA SER A 326 -6.25 6.36 -15.74
C SER A 326 -5.54 6.41 -14.40
N LEU A 327 -5.71 7.46 -13.59
CA LEU A 327 -5.27 7.44 -12.19
C LEU A 327 -6.14 6.51 -11.34
N ILE A 328 -7.40 6.31 -11.72
CA ILE A 328 -8.29 5.36 -11.03
C ILE A 328 -7.93 3.94 -11.48
N PRO A 329 -7.52 3.03 -10.57
CA PRO A 329 -7.16 1.66 -10.89
C PRO A 329 -8.30 0.85 -11.51
N THR A 330 -7.97 -0.15 -12.30
CA THR A 330 -8.95 -1.04 -12.97
C THR A 330 -9.78 -1.90 -12.00
N THR A 331 -9.41 -1.94 -10.72
CA THR A 331 -10.19 -2.55 -9.64
C THR A 331 -11.49 -1.82 -9.33
N PHE A 332 -11.62 -0.56 -9.76
CA PHE A 332 -12.82 0.27 -9.57
C PHE A 332 -13.64 0.35 -10.86
N SER A 333 -14.95 0.28 -10.72
CA SER A 333 -15.89 0.41 -11.84
C SER A 333 -15.89 1.79 -12.51
N GLU A 334 -15.36 2.80 -11.83
CA GLU A 334 -15.21 4.19 -12.28
C GLU A 334 -14.02 4.37 -13.22
N SER A 335 -13.07 3.43 -13.24
CA SER A 335 -11.88 3.49 -14.11
C SER A 335 -12.28 3.51 -15.59
N GLN A 336 -11.74 4.47 -16.32
CA GLN A 336 -11.91 4.61 -17.77
C GLN A 336 -10.54 4.71 -18.45
N PRO A 337 -10.29 4.02 -19.57
CA PRO A 337 -8.98 3.98 -20.21
C PRO A 337 -8.70 5.23 -21.08
N VAL A 338 -9.00 6.43 -20.56
CA VAL A 338 -8.95 7.70 -21.30
C VAL A 338 -7.59 8.01 -21.94
N PHE A 339 -6.49 7.66 -21.28
CA PHE A 339 -5.16 7.82 -21.87
C PHE A 339 -4.92 6.88 -23.03
N LYS A 340 -5.51 5.68 -23.04
CA LYS A 340 -5.42 4.75 -24.17
C LYS A 340 -6.17 5.29 -25.39
N GLU A 341 -7.32 5.88 -25.17
CA GLU A 341 -8.18 6.46 -26.21
C GLU A 341 -7.52 7.70 -26.85
N ARG A 342 -6.86 8.56 -26.02
CA ARG A 342 -6.21 9.80 -26.49
C ARG A 342 -4.83 9.60 -27.07
N TYR A 343 -3.99 8.74 -26.46
CA TYR A 343 -2.56 8.65 -26.73
C TYR A 343 -2.12 7.26 -27.18
N GLY A 344 -3.01 6.25 -27.15
CA GLY A 344 -2.65 4.88 -27.48
C GLY A 344 -1.72 4.23 -26.44
N SER A 345 -0.99 3.22 -26.90
CA SER A 345 0.15 2.63 -26.21
C SER A 345 1.35 2.77 -27.15
N HIS A 346 2.27 3.68 -26.82
CA HIS A 346 3.45 3.97 -27.65
C HIS A 346 3.14 4.51 -29.07
N ASN A 347 2.45 5.65 -29.15
CA ASN A 347 2.09 6.29 -30.41
C ASN A 347 3.18 7.29 -30.86
N ILE A 348 4.18 6.78 -31.57
CA ILE A 348 5.37 7.53 -32.00
C ILE A 348 5.01 8.67 -32.96
N GLU A 349 4.12 8.42 -33.90
CA GLU A 349 3.75 9.42 -34.91
C GLU A 349 3.05 10.63 -34.28
N GLN A 350 2.13 10.37 -33.34
CA GLN A 350 1.47 11.43 -32.58
C GLN A 350 2.49 12.21 -31.74
N ALA A 351 3.41 11.53 -31.04
CA ALA A 351 4.45 12.18 -30.24
C ALA A 351 5.35 13.08 -31.09
N LYS A 352 5.81 12.61 -32.25
CA LYS A 352 6.60 13.41 -33.20
C LYS A 352 5.86 14.65 -33.71
N GLN A 353 4.59 14.48 -34.09
CA GLN A 353 3.78 15.59 -34.58
C GLN A 353 3.56 16.65 -33.50
N LEU A 354 3.26 16.26 -32.27
CA LEU A 354 3.07 17.16 -31.13
C LEU A 354 4.35 17.96 -30.84
N LEU A 355 5.51 17.29 -30.79
CA LEU A 355 6.81 17.96 -30.57
C LEU A 355 7.15 18.96 -31.68
N LYS A 356 6.94 18.58 -32.95
CA LYS A 356 7.14 19.51 -34.10
C LYS A 356 6.23 20.73 -33.97
N THR A 357 4.96 20.54 -33.66
CA THR A 357 3.99 21.62 -33.46
C THR A 357 4.38 22.53 -32.29
N ALA A 358 4.98 21.96 -31.24
CA ALA A 358 5.53 22.71 -30.09
C ALA A 358 6.85 23.44 -30.41
N GLY A 359 7.43 23.27 -31.63
CA GLY A 359 8.66 23.93 -32.05
C GLY A 359 9.96 23.22 -31.65
N TYR A 360 9.88 21.93 -31.32
CA TYR A 360 11.05 21.10 -30.97
C TYR A 360 11.50 20.26 -32.16
N SER A 361 12.81 20.04 -32.26
CA SER A 361 13.48 19.25 -33.30
C SER A 361 14.70 18.54 -32.74
N GLN A 362 15.42 17.79 -33.57
CA GLN A 362 16.67 17.16 -33.15
C GLN A 362 17.75 18.21 -32.79
N GLU A 363 17.77 19.36 -33.43
CA GLU A 363 18.70 20.46 -33.18
C GLU A 363 18.29 21.31 -31.98
N LYS A 364 16.99 21.32 -31.67
CA LYS A 364 16.40 22.04 -30.55
C LYS A 364 15.48 21.09 -29.74
N PRO A 365 16.04 20.17 -28.98
CA PRO A 365 15.24 19.20 -28.24
C PRO A 365 14.55 19.82 -27.02
N ALA A 366 13.40 19.23 -26.61
CA ALA A 366 12.81 19.45 -25.29
C ALA A 366 13.63 18.67 -24.25
N ILE A 367 14.21 19.35 -23.27
CA ILE A 367 14.97 18.71 -22.19
C ILE A 367 14.03 18.51 -20.99
N VAL A 368 13.81 17.26 -20.59
CA VAL A 368 12.88 16.89 -19.51
C VAL A 368 13.60 16.11 -18.43
N GLU A 369 13.76 16.68 -17.26
CA GLU A 369 14.28 15.96 -16.10
C GLU A 369 13.26 14.94 -15.61
N VAL A 370 13.71 13.72 -15.28
CA VAL A 370 12.89 12.65 -14.71
C VAL A 370 13.46 12.28 -13.35
N TRP A 371 12.84 12.83 -12.31
CA TRP A 371 13.26 12.62 -10.93
C TRP A 371 12.62 11.39 -10.31
N HIS A 372 13.35 10.71 -9.44
CA HIS A 372 12.82 9.59 -8.64
C HIS A 372 13.58 9.43 -7.32
N SER A 373 12.98 8.69 -6.38
CA SER A 373 13.68 8.29 -5.15
C SER A 373 14.84 7.34 -5.48
N SER A 374 16.04 7.60 -4.95
CA SER A 374 17.25 6.81 -5.16
C SER A 374 17.13 5.35 -4.68
N GLY A 375 16.19 5.05 -3.76
CA GLY A 375 15.89 3.69 -3.31
C GLY A 375 15.02 2.88 -4.28
N SER A 376 14.45 3.50 -5.33
CA SER A 376 13.57 2.82 -6.29
C SER A 376 14.30 2.34 -7.53
N ILE A 377 14.70 1.07 -7.55
CA ILE A 377 15.32 0.42 -8.72
C ILE A 377 14.34 0.43 -9.91
N THR A 378 13.07 0.21 -9.66
CA THR A 378 12.02 0.21 -10.70
C THR A 378 11.91 1.57 -11.37
N SER A 379 11.80 2.65 -10.60
CA SER A 379 11.71 4.01 -11.16
C SER A 379 12.96 4.41 -11.93
N SER A 380 14.15 4.03 -11.43
CA SER A 380 15.41 4.22 -12.15
C SER A 380 15.42 3.52 -13.51
N SER A 381 14.93 2.28 -13.56
CA SER A 381 14.82 1.51 -14.81
C SER A 381 13.81 2.12 -15.78
N VAL A 382 12.67 2.61 -15.27
CA VAL A 382 11.65 3.30 -16.08
C VAL A 382 12.23 4.57 -16.71
N ALA A 383 12.91 5.41 -15.93
CA ALA A 383 13.54 6.63 -16.44
C ALA A 383 14.58 6.34 -17.53
N ALA A 384 15.39 5.28 -17.34
CA ALA A 384 16.36 4.83 -18.34
C ALA A 384 15.69 4.32 -19.63
N VAL A 385 14.60 3.58 -19.53
CA VAL A 385 13.82 3.11 -20.69
C VAL A 385 13.19 4.29 -21.42
N MET A 386 12.59 5.26 -20.73
CA MET A 386 12.04 6.47 -21.38
C MET A 386 13.10 7.24 -22.15
N LYS A 387 14.30 7.41 -21.58
CA LYS A 387 15.44 8.02 -22.27
C LYS A 387 15.81 7.25 -23.55
N ALA A 388 15.86 5.93 -23.47
CA ALA A 388 16.18 5.08 -24.62
C ALA A 388 15.11 5.14 -25.72
N LEU A 389 13.82 5.13 -25.34
CA LEU A 389 12.70 5.26 -26.28
C LEU A 389 12.73 6.61 -27.02
N ALA A 390 12.91 7.71 -26.30
CA ALA A 390 13.02 9.04 -26.91
C ALA A 390 14.15 9.12 -27.95
N LYS A 391 15.31 8.58 -27.61
CA LYS A 391 16.46 8.53 -28.52
C LYS A 391 16.19 7.66 -29.73
N ARG A 392 15.60 6.49 -29.56
CA ARG A 392 15.36 5.51 -30.62
C ARG A 392 14.24 5.95 -31.57
N ASP A 393 13.13 6.46 -31.00
CA ASP A 393 11.86 6.58 -31.72
C ASP A 393 11.52 8.02 -32.09
N LEU A 394 12.07 9.01 -31.39
CA LEU A 394 11.77 10.43 -31.58
C LEU A 394 12.98 11.23 -32.06
N ASP A 395 14.02 10.58 -32.57
CA ASP A 395 15.22 11.22 -33.12
C ASP A 395 15.83 12.29 -32.19
N ASN A 396 15.75 12.06 -30.87
CA ASN A 396 16.13 13.01 -29.80
C ASN A 396 15.37 14.36 -29.82
N MET A 397 14.20 14.47 -30.41
CA MET A 397 13.37 15.69 -30.32
C MET A 397 12.93 16.00 -28.90
N ILE A 398 12.91 14.99 -28.02
CA ILE A 398 12.81 15.10 -26.57
C ILE A 398 13.94 14.30 -25.94
N GLN A 399 14.58 14.83 -24.89
CA GLN A 399 15.66 14.17 -24.17
C GLN A 399 15.30 14.09 -22.69
N PHE A 400 15.19 12.85 -22.18
CA PHE A 400 14.97 12.63 -20.75
C PHE A 400 16.31 12.57 -20.02
N GLU A 401 16.38 13.31 -18.90
CA GLU A 401 17.51 13.32 -17.98
C GLU A 401 17.13 12.65 -16.65
N PRO A 402 17.46 11.36 -16.47
CA PRO A 402 17.19 10.66 -15.22
C PRO A 402 17.99 11.23 -14.04
N ASN A 403 17.30 11.60 -12.96
CA ASN A 403 17.88 12.15 -11.74
C ASN A 403 17.31 11.43 -10.51
N SER A 404 18.10 11.30 -9.45
CA SER A 404 17.64 10.67 -8.21
C SER A 404 18.15 11.38 -6.96
N ILE A 405 17.36 11.30 -5.87
CA ILE A 405 17.67 11.86 -4.57
C ILE A 405 17.04 10.98 -3.47
N LEU A 406 17.51 11.11 -2.23
CA LEU A 406 16.95 10.37 -1.08
C LEU A 406 15.46 10.66 -0.89
N GLY A 407 14.67 9.63 -0.51
CA GLY A 407 13.22 9.67 -0.49
C GLY A 407 12.59 10.85 0.27
N ALA A 408 13.06 11.16 1.49
CA ALA A 408 12.53 12.28 2.26
C ALA A 408 12.76 13.66 1.59
N ALA A 409 13.90 13.84 0.91
CA ALA A 409 14.18 15.05 0.13
C ALA A 409 13.38 15.06 -1.17
N PHE A 410 13.16 13.88 -1.79
CA PHE A 410 12.39 13.73 -3.01
C PHE A 410 10.96 14.27 -2.85
N PHE A 411 10.23 13.83 -1.83
CA PHE A 411 8.85 14.29 -1.60
C PHE A 411 8.76 15.77 -1.23
N ARG A 412 9.69 16.30 -0.42
CA ARG A 412 9.74 17.74 -0.13
C ARG A 412 9.97 18.58 -1.37
N ASN A 413 10.77 18.11 -2.30
CA ASN A 413 11.11 18.85 -3.51
C ASN A 413 9.98 18.79 -4.55
N ILE A 414 9.21 17.68 -4.61
CA ILE A 414 8.00 17.57 -5.42
C ILE A 414 7.04 18.73 -5.07
N SER A 415 6.67 18.87 -3.80
CA SER A 415 5.70 19.87 -3.35
C SER A 415 6.19 21.32 -3.51
N ARG A 416 7.51 21.52 -3.68
CA ARG A 416 8.12 22.84 -3.95
C ARG A 416 8.25 23.15 -5.45
N GLY A 417 7.89 22.23 -6.33
CA GLY A 417 7.98 22.41 -7.79
C GLY A 417 9.41 22.42 -8.33
N LEU A 418 10.36 21.75 -7.67
CA LEU A 418 11.76 21.73 -8.07
C LEU A 418 12.05 20.75 -9.21
N TYR A 419 11.07 19.99 -9.65
CA TYR A 419 11.19 18.95 -10.68
C TYR A 419 10.28 19.23 -11.86
N THR A 420 10.81 19.03 -13.07
CA THR A 420 10.02 19.07 -14.30
C THR A 420 9.04 17.90 -14.35
N THR A 421 9.55 16.69 -14.07
CA THR A 421 8.72 15.48 -13.89
C THR A 421 9.25 14.62 -12.74
N ALA A 422 8.36 13.82 -12.12
CA ALA A 422 8.75 12.89 -11.07
C ALA A 422 8.01 11.56 -11.19
N LEU A 423 8.73 10.44 -11.07
CA LEU A 423 8.17 9.09 -10.99
C LEU A 423 7.82 8.78 -9.54
N SER A 424 6.55 8.53 -9.27
CA SER A 424 6.03 8.24 -7.94
C SER A 424 4.99 7.12 -7.97
N ASN A 425 4.53 6.74 -6.80
CA ASN A 425 3.48 5.76 -6.60
C ASN A 425 2.49 6.25 -5.54
N TRP A 426 1.31 5.66 -5.54
CA TRP A 426 0.28 5.92 -4.55
C TRP A 426 -0.31 4.63 -4.02
N TYR A 427 -0.31 4.49 -2.71
CA TYR A 427 -1.03 3.46 -1.98
C TYR A 427 -2.27 4.10 -1.36
N PRO A 428 -3.49 3.62 -1.66
CA PRO A 428 -4.70 4.29 -1.18
C PRO A 428 -4.88 4.11 0.32
N ASP A 429 -5.30 5.16 1.01
CA ASP A 429 -5.68 5.11 2.42
C ASP A 429 -7.00 4.36 2.62
N PHE A 430 -7.88 4.44 1.64
CA PHE A 430 -9.17 3.76 1.58
C PHE A 430 -9.55 3.45 0.13
N LEU A 431 -10.36 2.41 -0.07
CA LEU A 431 -10.73 1.96 -1.42
C LEU A 431 -11.96 2.71 -1.92
N ASP A 432 -11.71 3.85 -2.53
CA ASP A 432 -12.70 4.66 -3.26
C ASP A 432 -11.99 5.47 -4.35
N ALA A 433 -12.67 5.75 -5.45
CA ALA A 433 -12.12 6.53 -6.57
C ALA A 433 -11.67 7.94 -6.14
N ASP A 434 -12.30 8.54 -5.11
CA ASP A 434 -11.90 9.86 -4.56
C ASP A 434 -10.45 9.87 -4.09
N ASN A 435 -9.93 8.75 -3.58
CA ASN A 435 -8.55 8.66 -3.08
C ASN A 435 -7.47 8.71 -4.20
N TYR A 436 -7.90 8.64 -5.46
CA TYR A 436 -7.02 8.78 -6.63
C TYR A 436 -7.25 10.10 -7.38
N ILE A 437 -8.21 10.89 -6.92
CA ILE A 437 -8.60 12.14 -7.56
C ILE A 437 -8.32 13.34 -6.66
N TYR A 438 -8.92 13.38 -5.46
CA TYR A 438 -8.78 14.51 -4.54
C TYR A 438 -7.32 14.82 -4.17
N PRO A 439 -6.48 13.85 -3.75
CA PRO A 439 -5.09 14.13 -3.37
C PRO A 439 -4.21 14.62 -4.52
N PHE A 440 -4.66 14.45 -5.77
CA PHE A 440 -3.89 14.76 -6.98
C PHE A 440 -4.35 16.03 -7.69
N LEU A 441 -5.65 16.30 -7.69
CA LEU A 441 -6.25 17.29 -8.58
C LEU A 441 -6.96 18.43 -7.85
N ASP A 442 -7.19 18.30 -6.54
CA ASP A 442 -7.76 19.38 -5.72
C ASP A 442 -6.80 20.55 -5.63
N CYS A 443 -7.35 21.73 -5.72
CA CYS A 443 -6.59 22.98 -5.51
C CYS A 443 -7.42 23.95 -4.67
N ALA A 444 -7.02 24.11 -3.41
CA ALA A 444 -7.70 25.01 -2.46
C ALA A 444 -7.42 26.48 -2.77
N LYS A 445 -6.22 26.79 -3.31
CA LYS A 445 -5.80 28.15 -3.68
C LYS A 445 -4.96 28.11 -4.95
N GLY A 446 -5.33 28.91 -5.93
CA GLY A 446 -4.63 29.03 -7.22
C GLY A 446 -5.43 29.83 -8.23
N SER A 447 -4.84 30.04 -9.39
CA SER A 447 -5.45 30.68 -10.55
C SER A 447 -4.90 30.10 -11.86
N PRO A 448 -5.52 30.39 -13.02
CA PRO A 448 -4.95 30.00 -14.31
C PRO A 448 -3.53 30.51 -14.54
N GLU A 449 -3.19 31.70 -13.99
CA GLU A 449 -1.88 32.33 -14.14
C GLU A 449 -0.83 31.77 -13.19
N THR A 450 -1.21 31.48 -11.93
CA THR A 450 -0.26 31.00 -10.91
C THR A 450 -0.18 29.49 -10.84
N GLY A 451 -1.15 28.78 -11.41
CA GLY A 451 -1.38 27.35 -11.14
C GLY A 451 -1.86 27.12 -9.71
N CYS A 452 -1.80 25.89 -9.24
CA CYS A 452 -2.16 25.57 -7.86
C CYS A 452 -1.05 25.97 -6.88
N GLU A 453 -1.38 26.80 -5.90
CA GLU A 453 -0.47 27.27 -4.85
C GLU A 453 -0.62 26.45 -3.56
N GLU A 454 -1.85 25.99 -3.24
CA GLU A 454 -2.15 25.17 -2.07
C GLU A 454 -3.19 24.10 -2.46
N GLY A 455 -2.92 22.84 -2.17
CA GLY A 455 -3.83 21.72 -2.45
C GLY A 455 -3.14 20.45 -2.88
N GLY A 456 -3.93 19.47 -3.29
CA GLY A 456 -3.46 18.16 -3.72
C GLY A 456 -2.50 18.24 -4.91
N SER A 457 -2.86 18.99 -5.95
CA SER A 457 -2.04 19.07 -7.16
C SER A 457 -0.68 19.75 -6.91
N GLN A 458 -0.61 20.73 -6.00
CA GLN A 458 0.65 21.32 -5.55
C GLN A 458 1.47 20.32 -4.74
N SER A 459 0.85 19.60 -3.80
CA SER A 459 1.53 18.62 -2.95
C SER A 459 2.11 17.46 -3.74
N GLN A 460 1.43 17.04 -4.83
CA GLN A 460 1.87 15.96 -5.73
C GLN A 460 2.68 16.45 -6.94
N GLY A 461 2.97 17.75 -7.02
CA GLY A 461 3.96 18.34 -7.92
C GLY A 461 3.48 18.64 -9.34
N SER A 462 2.18 18.56 -9.64
CA SER A 462 1.67 18.96 -10.96
C SER A 462 1.39 20.46 -11.05
N PHE A 463 1.01 21.09 -9.95
CA PHE A 463 0.58 22.49 -9.88
C PHE A 463 -0.62 22.81 -10.79
N PHE A 464 -1.34 21.78 -11.21
CA PHE A 464 -2.53 21.91 -12.03
C PHE A 464 -3.62 22.68 -11.31
N TYR A 465 -4.23 23.65 -11.99
CA TYR A 465 -5.40 24.39 -11.52
C TYR A 465 -6.50 24.36 -12.57
N SER A 466 -7.70 24.00 -12.16
CA SER A 466 -8.92 24.14 -12.96
C SER A 466 -10.11 24.35 -12.03
N GLN A 467 -10.86 25.42 -12.25
CA GLN A 467 -12.09 25.69 -11.52
C GLN A 467 -13.14 24.60 -11.76
N GLU A 468 -13.23 24.10 -13.00
CA GLU A 468 -14.13 23.01 -13.36
C GLU A 468 -13.77 21.73 -12.64
N MET A 469 -12.47 21.37 -12.59
CA MET A 469 -11.98 20.22 -11.84
C MET A 469 -12.36 20.30 -10.36
N ASN A 470 -12.11 21.44 -9.71
CA ASN A 470 -12.49 21.65 -8.31
C ASN A 470 -14.00 21.49 -8.08
N GLN A 471 -14.82 21.98 -9.02
CA GLN A 471 -16.28 21.82 -8.95
C GLN A 471 -16.71 20.35 -9.10
N LEU A 472 -16.13 19.61 -10.04
CA LEU A 472 -16.41 18.19 -10.25
C LEU A 472 -15.96 17.35 -9.05
N ILE A 473 -14.80 17.65 -8.46
CA ILE A 473 -14.35 17.01 -7.22
C ILE A 473 -15.34 17.27 -6.08
N ALA A 474 -15.74 18.52 -5.88
CA ALA A 474 -16.74 18.88 -4.86
C ALA A 474 -18.09 18.19 -5.09
N GLN A 475 -18.50 18.03 -6.35
CA GLN A 475 -19.72 17.30 -6.70
C GLN A 475 -19.58 15.80 -6.42
N SER A 476 -18.48 15.15 -6.82
CA SER A 476 -18.25 13.72 -6.59
C SER A 476 -18.26 13.36 -5.10
N ARG A 477 -17.78 14.28 -4.25
CA ARG A 477 -17.73 14.10 -2.80
C ARG A 477 -19.07 14.29 -2.10
N ARG A 478 -20.04 14.96 -2.76
CA ARG A 478 -21.42 15.13 -2.26
C ARG A 478 -22.37 14.08 -2.82
N GLU A 479 -22.07 13.51 -3.99
CA GLU A 479 -23.00 12.61 -4.71
C GLU A 479 -22.98 11.22 -4.08
N SER A 480 -24.12 10.81 -3.54
CA SER A 480 -24.33 9.49 -2.95
C SER A 480 -24.86 8.45 -3.95
N ASN A 481 -25.40 8.87 -5.10
CA ASN A 481 -25.84 7.95 -6.14
C ASN A 481 -24.64 7.43 -6.94
N PRO A 482 -24.35 6.10 -6.91
CA PRO A 482 -23.15 5.55 -7.55
C PRO A 482 -23.07 5.80 -9.06
N ALA A 483 -24.22 5.73 -9.77
CA ALA A 483 -24.24 5.94 -11.23
C ALA A 483 -23.91 7.38 -11.61
N LYS A 484 -24.47 8.36 -10.89
CA LYS A 484 -24.17 9.79 -11.10
C LYS A 484 -22.72 10.09 -10.71
N ARG A 485 -22.24 9.53 -9.60
CA ARG A 485 -20.86 9.70 -9.13
C ARG A 485 -19.87 9.15 -10.15
N LYS A 486 -20.15 7.99 -10.75
CA LYS A 486 -19.35 7.41 -11.84
C LYS A 486 -19.28 8.34 -13.06
N GLN A 487 -20.39 8.98 -13.45
CA GLN A 487 -20.40 9.96 -14.55
C GLN A 487 -19.51 11.18 -14.24
N ILE A 488 -19.51 11.66 -12.99
CA ILE A 488 -18.65 12.77 -12.57
C ILE A 488 -17.18 12.36 -12.66
N PHE A 489 -16.81 11.18 -12.17
CA PHE A 489 -15.45 10.64 -12.31
C PHE A 489 -15.04 10.43 -13.78
N GLY A 490 -15.98 10.10 -14.66
CA GLY A 490 -15.72 10.05 -16.10
C GLY A 490 -15.22 11.39 -16.63
N LYS A 491 -15.96 12.48 -16.36
CA LYS A 491 -15.57 13.84 -16.77
C LYS A 491 -14.21 14.27 -16.18
N ILE A 492 -13.97 13.96 -14.92
CA ILE A 492 -12.67 14.23 -14.26
C ILE A 492 -11.54 13.56 -15.02
N GLN A 493 -11.70 12.28 -15.41
CA GLN A 493 -10.68 11.53 -16.14
C GLN A 493 -10.46 12.08 -17.55
N GLU A 494 -11.51 12.57 -18.22
CA GLU A 494 -11.39 13.24 -19.51
C GLU A 494 -10.51 14.50 -19.41
N ILE A 495 -10.81 15.40 -18.47
CA ILE A 495 -10.02 16.62 -18.25
C ILE A 495 -8.58 16.26 -17.87
N LEU A 496 -8.37 15.24 -17.02
CA LEU A 496 -7.04 14.77 -16.66
C LEU A 496 -6.26 14.29 -17.90
N ALA A 497 -6.91 13.60 -18.84
CA ALA A 497 -6.26 13.15 -20.06
C ALA A 497 -6.00 14.30 -21.04
N ASP A 498 -6.85 15.31 -21.09
CA ASP A 498 -6.68 16.49 -21.95
C ASP A 498 -5.50 17.35 -21.44
N GLU A 499 -5.39 17.60 -20.15
CA GLU A 499 -4.42 18.51 -19.53
C GLU A 499 -3.08 17.83 -19.17
N VAL A 500 -3.07 16.52 -19.00
CA VAL A 500 -1.90 15.68 -18.68
C VAL A 500 -1.07 16.18 -17.48
N PRO A 501 -1.67 16.47 -16.33
CA PRO A 501 -0.91 16.80 -15.12
C PRO A 501 -0.22 15.58 -14.50
N TYR A 502 -0.71 14.39 -14.84
CA TYR A 502 -0.16 13.09 -14.46
C TYR A 502 -0.25 12.12 -15.63
N ILE A 503 0.74 11.26 -15.75
CA ILE A 503 0.74 10.18 -16.75
C ILE A 503 0.68 8.85 -15.99
N PRO A 504 -0.46 8.13 -16.01
CA PRO A 504 -0.58 6.80 -15.42
C PRO A 504 0.34 5.82 -16.14
N LEU A 505 1.02 4.94 -15.39
CA LEU A 505 1.99 3.98 -15.93
C LEU A 505 1.50 2.54 -15.74
N TRP A 506 1.37 2.09 -14.49
CA TRP A 506 0.87 0.75 -14.17
C TRP A 506 0.21 0.71 -12.79
N GLN A 507 -0.70 -0.24 -12.65
CA GLN A 507 -1.27 -0.70 -11.37
C GLN A 507 -0.48 -1.90 -10.90
N THR A 508 -0.16 -1.97 -9.61
CA THR A 508 0.61 -3.07 -9.04
C THR A 508 -0.24 -4.34 -8.92
N LYS A 509 0.35 -5.48 -9.24
CA LYS A 509 -0.17 -6.78 -8.85
C LYS A 509 0.46 -7.21 -7.53
N GLU A 510 -0.34 -7.80 -6.67
CA GLU A 510 0.10 -8.32 -5.38
C GLU A 510 0.26 -9.85 -5.45
N TYR A 511 1.28 -10.36 -4.76
CA TYR A 511 1.62 -11.78 -4.76
C TYR A 511 1.82 -12.31 -3.33
N ALA A 512 1.28 -13.50 -3.08
CA ALA A 512 1.68 -14.35 -1.97
C ALA A 512 2.04 -15.73 -2.51
N PHE A 513 3.06 -16.33 -1.93
CA PHE A 513 3.45 -17.70 -2.23
C PHE A 513 3.23 -18.54 -0.99
N ALA A 514 2.46 -19.61 -1.12
CA ALA A 514 2.11 -20.49 -0.02
C ALA A 514 2.55 -21.93 -0.30
N ARG A 515 3.04 -22.62 0.70
CA ARG A 515 3.42 -24.03 0.59
C ARG A 515 2.18 -24.91 0.34
N ASN A 516 2.40 -26.05 -0.27
CA ASN A 516 1.32 -27.05 -0.43
C ASN A 516 0.78 -27.46 0.95
N GLY A 517 -0.53 -27.62 1.07
CA GLY A 517 -1.21 -27.86 2.34
C GLY A 517 -1.69 -26.60 3.08
N ILE A 518 -1.25 -25.39 2.66
CA ILE A 518 -1.84 -24.13 3.12
C ILE A 518 -3.07 -23.82 2.26
N THR A 519 -4.18 -23.41 2.88
CA THR A 519 -5.43 -23.06 2.19
C THR A 519 -5.98 -21.75 2.74
N GLY A 520 -6.89 -21.07 2.00
CA GLY A 520 -7.55 -19.84 2.47
C GLY A 520 -6.68 -18.59 2.42
N VAL A 521 -5.58 -18.60 1.67
CA VAL A 521 -4.74 -17.41 1.45
C VAL A 521 -5.47 -16.46 0.51
N ILE A 522 -5.76 -15.24 1.00
CA ILE A 522 -6.46 -14.18 0.26
C ILE A 522 -5.62 -12.91 0.34
N ILE A 523 -5.48 -12.20 -0.77
CA ILE A 523 -4.88 -10.88 -0.83
C ILE A 523 -5.97 -9.88 -1.20
N ASN A 524 -6.22 -8.91 -0.33
CA ASN A 524 -7.19 -7.87 -0.61
C ASN A 524 -6.56 -6.74 -1.46
N PRO A 525 -7.33 -6.06 -2.32
CA PRO A 525 -6.84 -4.88 -3.06
C PRO A 525 -6.29 -3.78 -2.15
N SER A 526 -6.78 -3.67 -0.91
CA SER A 526 -6.28 -2.78 0.15
C SER A 526 -4.92 -3.19 0.72
N GLN A 527 -4.31 -4.26 0.21
CA GLN A 527 -3.08 -4.87 0.75
C GLN A 527 -3.23 -5.42 2.18
N THR A 528 -4.45 -5.50 2.70
CA THR A 528 -4.71 -6.22 3.94
C THR A 528 -4.70 -7.72 3.69
N PHE A 529 -4.21 -8.47 4.66
CA PHE A 529 -3.98 -9.90 4.53
C PHE A 529 -4.62 -10.63 5.73
N PRO A 530 -5.79 -11.25 5.54
CA PRO A 530 -6.53 -11.89 6.64
C PRO A 530 -5.86 -13.21 7.05
N PHE A 531 -5.23 -13.25 8.22
CA PHE A 531 -4.62 -14.48 8.75
C PHE A 531 -5.66 -15.52 9.18
N TRP A 532 -6.84 -15.07 9.58
CA TRP A 532 -7.89 -15.94 10.13
C TRP A 532 -8.53 -16.87 9.10
N THR A 533 -8.43 -16.54 7.81
CA THR A 533 -8.94 -17.40 6.73
C THR A 533 -8.01 -18.56 6.40
N ILE A 534 -6.75 -18.49 6.85
CA ILE A 534 -5.69 -19.41 6.45
C ILE A 534 -5.71 -20.64 7.35
N ALA A 535 -5.74 -21.82 6.73
CA ALA A 535 -5.62 -23.10 7.41
C ALA A 535 -4.41 -23.88 6.89
N LYS A 536 -3.79 -24.64 7.81
CA LYS A 536 -2.73 -25.60 7.50
C LYS A 536 -3.35 -27.00 7.57
N LYS A 537 -3.33 -27.74 6.46
CA LYS A 537 -3.74 -29.14 6.46
C LYS A 537 -2.71 -29.94 7.24
N SER A 538 -3.16 -30.64 8.27
CA SER A 538 -2.38 -31.62 9.04
C SER A 538 -1.93 -32.79 8.17
#